data_067ac7c290514a423929a322c53d12f1
#
_entry.id   067ac7c290514a423929a322c53d12f1
#
_cell.length_a   1.000
_cell.length_b   1.000
_cell.length_c   1.000
_cell.angle_alpha   90.00
_cell.angle_beta   90.00
_cell.angle_gamma   90.00
#
_symmetry.space_group_name_H-M   'P 1'
#
loop_
_entity.id
_entity.type
_entity.pdbx_description
1 polymer ?
#
loop_
_entity_poly.entity_id
_entity_poly.type
_entity_poly.pdbx_seq_one_letter_code
_entity_poly.pdbx_strand_id
1 'polypeptide(L)'
;MNNRIKEAFAHGKAFIPFITCGDPSLEVTEQIIIEMEKTGANLIELGIPFSDPTAEGPVIQAANIRALSGGVTTDKVFEMVKRVRKVVKVPLVFMTYANVVFSYGIERFAANAAEAGMDGIILPDLSLIHISEP
;
A
#
# COMPACT_ATOMS: atom_id res chain seq x y z
N MET A 1 18.79 -4.64 2.86
CA MET A 1 17.67 -5.19 2.09
C MET A 1 16.58 -5.67 3.03
N ASN A 2 15.34 -5.42 2.70
CA ASN A 2 14.22 -5.81 3.52
C ASN A 2 13.94 -7.31 3.38
N ASN A 3 14.05 -8.04 4.49
CA ASN A 3 13.84 -9.49 4.48
C ASN A 3 12.38 -9.90 4.44
N ARG A 4 11.44 -8.99 4.74
CA ARG A 4 10.02 -9.33 4.75
C ARG A 4 9.52 -9.75 3.37
N ILE A 5 9.88 -9.01 2.32
CA ILE A 5 9.47 -9.35 0.96
C ILE A 5 10.08 -10.69 0.56
N LYS A 6 11.34 -10.89 0.86
CA LYS A 6 12.02 -12.13 0.54
C LYS A 6 11.34 -13.32 1.23
N GLU A 7 11.01 -13.17 2.50
CA GLU A 7 10.35 -14.21 3.27
C GLU A 7 8.95 -14.53 2.76
N ALA A 8 8.26 -13.54 2.17
CA ALA A 8 6.93 -13.74 1.63
C ALA A 8 6.87 -14.85 0.57
N PHE A 9 7.97 -15.07 -0.14
CA PHE A 9 8.05 -16.05 -1.22
C PHE A 9 8.85 -17.30 -0.84
N ALA A 10 9.29 -17.41 0.40
CA ALA A 10 10.21 -18.48 0.82
C ALA A 10 9.58 -19.87 0.81
N HIS A 11 8.27 -19.97 0.90
CA HIS A 11 7.56 -21.25 1.03
C HIS A 11 6.77 -21.63 -0.23
N GLY A 12 7.15 -21.12 -1.39
CA GLY A 12 6.50 -21.44 -2.65
C GLY A 12 5.33 -20.51 -2.96
N LYS A 13 4.10 -21.02 -2.94
CA LYS A 13 2.92 -20.19 -3.24
C LYS A 13 2.71 -19.10 -2.21
N ALA A 14 2.49 -17.87 -2.67
CA ALA A 14 2.23 -16.73 -1.81
C ALA A 14 0.80 -16.23 -2.02
N PHE A 15 0.12 -15.90 -0.91
CA PHE A 15 -1.17 -15.21 -0.95
C PHE A 15 -0.91 -13.71 -0.79
N ILE A 16 -1.23 -12.94 -1.85
CA ILE A 16 -0.94 -11.52 -1.93
C ILE A 16 -2.22 -10.74 -2.23
N PRO A 17 -3.01 -10.40 -1.21
CA PRO A 17 -4.21 -9.61 -1.42
C PRO A 17 -3.92 -8.15 -1.72
N PHE A 18 -4.83 -7.51 -2.45
CA PHE A 18 -4.81 -6.08 -2.73
C PHE A 18 -6.01 -5.41 -2.07
N ILE A 19 -5.80 -4.25 -1.44
CA ILE A 19 -6.89 -3.44 -0.92
C ILE A 19 -6.64 -1.96 -1.24
N THR A 20 -7.74 -1.22 -1.44
CA THR A 20 -7.68 0.24 -1.61
C THR A 20 -7.75 0.90 -0.24
N CYS A 21 -6.74 1.70 0.08
CA CYS A 21 -6.68 2.39 1.37
C CYS A 21 -7.83 3.40 1.49
N GLY A 22 -8.56 3.31 2.59
CA GLY A 22 -9.64 4.25 2.86
C GLY A 22 -10.99 3.87 2.30
N ASP A 23 -11.14 2.67 1.75
CA ASP A 23 -12.42 2.19 1.23
C ASP A 23 -12.95 1.09 2.16
N PRO A 24 -14.00 1.32 2.93
CA PRO A 24 -14.77 2.56 3.04
C PRO A 24 -14.14 3.61 3.95
N SER A 25 -13.18 3.25 4.79
CA SER A 25 -12.47 4.20 5.67
C SER A 25 -11.10 3.66 6.00
N LEU A 26 -10.21 4.52 6.51
CA LEU A 26 -8.88 4.09 6.93
C LEU A 26 -8.93 3.19 8.16
N GLU A 27 -9.90 3.40 9.04
CA GLU A 27 -10.09 2.54 10.21
C GLU A 27 -10.44 1.12 9.79
N VAL A 28 -11.31 0.97 8.80
CA VAL A 28 -11.65 -0.35 8.25
C VAL A 28 -10.43 -0.95 7.53
N THR A 29 -9.67 -0.13 6.80
CA THR A 29 -8.44 -0.61 6.16
C THR A 29 -7.48 -1.21 7.18
N GLU A 30 -7.29 -0.55 8.32
CA GLU A 30 -6.45 -1.09 9.40
C GLU A 30 -6.93 -2.46 9.87
N GLN A 31 -8.24 -2.60 10.08
CA GLN A 31 -8.81 -3.87 10.52
C GLN A 31 -8.62 -4.97 9.47
N ILE A 32 -8.80 -4.62 8.20
CA ILE A 32 -8.60 -5.58 7.12
C ILE A 32 -7.15 -6.06 7.08
N ILE A 33 -6.19 -5.17 7.21
CA ILE A 33 -4.78 -5.53 7.21
C ILE A 33 -4.47 -6.52 8.36
N ILE A 34 -4.97 -6.21 9.55
CA ILE A 34 -4.77 -7.06 10.72
C ILE A 34 -5.37 -8.44 10.48
N GLU A 35 -6.60 -8.51 9.97
CA GLU A 35 -7.26 -9.78 9.69
C GLU A 35 -6.55 -10.57 8.58
N MET A 36 -6.06 -9.89 7.55
CA MET A 36 -5.32 -10.56 6.47
C MET A 36 -4.03 -11.18 6.98
N GLU A 37 -3.33 -10.52 7.89
CA GLU A 37 -2.15 -11.11 8.49
C GLU A 37 -2.51 -12.36 9.27
N LYS A 38 -3.58 -12.32 10.06
CA LYS A 38 -4.02 -13.46 10.84
C LYS A 38 -4.42 -14.65 9.98
N THR A 39 -4.96 -14.38 8.79
CA THR A 39 -5.42 -15.44 7.89
C THR A 39 -4.33 -15.94 6.94
N GLY A 40 -3.12 -15.45 7.09
CA GLY A 40 -1.97 -16.00 6.39
C GLY A 40 -1.53 -15.27 5.14
N ALA A 41 -1.91 -14.00 4.96
CA ALA A 41 -1.38 -13.21 3.86
C ALA A 41 0.15 -13.15 3.95
N ASN A 42 0.82 -13.37 2.84
CA ASN A 42 2.27 -13.36 2.77
C ASN A 42 2.81 -11.95 2.47
N LEU A 43 2.02 -11.14 1.81
CA LEU A 43 2.32 -9.76 1.47
C LEU A 43 0.99 -9.07 1.17
N ILE A 44 0.83 -7.81 1.53
CA ILE A 44 -0.40 -7.06 1.26
C ILE A 44 -0.05 -5.85 0.40
N GLU A 45 -0.76 -5.69 -0.71
CA GLU A 45 -0.64 -4.54 -1.59
C GLU A 45 -1.67 -3.50 -1.18
N LEU A 46 -1.20 -2.30 -0.89
CA LEU A 46 -2.04 -1.17 -0.47
C LEU A 46 -2.13 -0.16 -1.60
N GLY A 47 -3.30 -0.06 -2.20
CA GLY A 47 -3.54 0.94 -3.25
C GLY A 47 -3.76 2.31 -2.66
N ILE A 48 -3.04 3.32 -3.16
CA ILE A 48 -3.27 4.71 -2.80
C ILE A 48 -4.37 5.23 -3.73
N PRO A 49 -5.47 5.77 -3.18
CA PRO A 49 -6.57 6.25 -4.02
C PRO A 49 -6.13 7.32 -5.00
N PHE A 50 -6.64 7.24 -6.21
CA PHE A 50 -6.25 8.11 -7.30
C PHE A 50 -7.47 8.41 -8.17
N SER A 51 -7.68 9.68 -8.52
CA SER A 51 -8.89 10.12 -9.21
C SER A 51 -8.90 9.83 -10.70
N ASP A 52 -7.74 9.81 -11.35
CA ASP A 52 -7.69 9.60 -12.79
C ASP A 52 -7.73 8.12 -13.11
N PRO A 53 -8.72 7.66 -13.89
CA PRO A 53 -8.77 6.27 -14.30
C PRO A 53 -7.64 5.98 -15.29
N THR A 54 -6.87 4.94 -15.02
CA THR A 54 -5.80 4.52 -15.91
C THR A 54 -6.05 3.07 -16.35
N ALA A 55 -5.24 2.13 -15.91
CA ALA A 55 -5.38 0.73 -16.32
C ALA A 55 -6.30 -0.08 -15.40
N GLU A 56 -6.95 0.55 -14.44
CA GLU A 56 -7.77 -0.15 -13.46
C GLU A 56 -9.19 -0.39 -13.96
N GLY A 57 -9.76 -1.51 -13.53
CA GLY A 57 -11.15 -1.83 -13.85
C GLY A 57 -12.15 -1.04 -13.02
N PRO A 58 -13.45 -1.16 -13.35
CA PRO A 58 -14.49 -0.35 -12.69
C PRO A 58 -14.62 -0.61 -11.19
N VAL A 59 -14.29 -1.79 -10.71
CA VAL A 59 -14.36 -2.11 -9.27
C VAL A 59 -13.33 -1.29 -8.50
N ILE A 60 -12.10 -1.24 -8.97
CA ILE A 60 -11.02 -0.49 -8.31
C ILE A 60 -11.28 1.02 -8.44
N GLN A 61 -11.76 1.48 -9.60
CA GLN A 61 -12.11 2.88 -9.79
C GLN A 61 -13.19 3.32 -8.80
N ALA A 62 -14.22 2.49 -8.61
CA ALA A 62 -15.28 2.79 -7.63
C ALA A 62 -14.73 2.84 -6.20
N ALA A 63 -13.82 1.94 -5.85
CA ALA A 63 -13.19 1.95 -4.54
C ALA A 63 -12.37 3.23 -4.33
N ASN A 64 -11.62 3.66 -5.35
CA ASN A 64 -10.87 4.92 -5.28
C ASN A 64 -11.79 6.11 -5.06
N ILE A 65 -12.91 6.15 -5.78
CA ILE A 65 -13.88 7.24 -5.66
C ILE A 65 -14.44 7.28 -4.23
N ARG A 66 -14.82 6.12 -3.67
CA ARG A 66 -15.34 6.07 -2.30
C ARG A 66 -14.32 6.56 -1.29
N ALA A 67 -13.07 6.13 -1.43
CA ALA A 67 -12.00 6.54 -0.52
C ALA A 67 -11.74 8.04 -0.59
N LEU A 68 -11.64 8.58 -1.81
CA LEU A 68 -11.40 10.01 -2.02
C LEU A 68 -12.57 10.85 -1.51
N SER A 69 -13.80 10.38 -1.72
CA SER A 69 -15.00 11.06 -1.20
C SER A 69 -15.00 11.13 0.31
N GLY A 70 -14.36 10.17 0.98
CA GLY A 70 -14.19 10.16 2.43
C GLY A 70 -13.04 11.01 2.94
N GLY A 71 -12.33 11.70 2.05
CA GLY A 71 -11.26 12.63 2.43
C GLY A 71 -9.89 11.99 2.60
N VAL A 72 -9.67 10.81 2.04
CA VAL A 72 -8.36 10.14 2.14
C VAL A 72 -7.31 10.91 1.33
N THR A 73 -6.15 11.11 1.94
CA THR A 73 -4.98 11.72 1.29
C THR A 73 -3.78 10.78 1.46
N THR A 74 -2.74 11.02 0.67
CA THR A 74 -1.50 10.24 0.79
C THR A 74 -0.92 10.34 2.20
N ASP A 75 -0.92 11.53 2.78
CA ASP A 75 -0.41 11.70 4.16
C ASP A 75 -1.23 10.91 5.18
N LYS A 76 -2.54 10.87 5.03
CA LYS A 76 -3.40 10.08 5.92
C LYS A 76 -3.13 8.58 5.77
N VAL A 77 -2.81 8.14 4.56
CA VAL A 77 -2.42 6.74 4.33
C VAL A 77 -1.11 6.43 5.06
N PHE A 78 -0.13 7.31 4.99
CA PHE A 78 1.12 7.13 5.74
C PHE A 78 0.87 7.03 7.24
N GLU A 79 0.01 7.90 7.78
CA GLU A 79 -0.32 7.85 9.21
C GLU A 79 -1.00 6.53 9.60
N MET A 80 -1.90 6.05 8.74
CA MET A 80 -2.56 4.76 8.96
C MET A 80 -1.54 3.62 8.98
N VAL A 81 -0.59 3.62 8.04
CA VAL A 81 0.45 2.58 8.00
C VAL A 81 1.30 2.61 9.26
N LYS A 82 1.67 3.79 9.76
CA LYS A 82 2.42 3.91 11.02
C LYS A 82 1.67 3.23 12.17
N ARG A 83 0.36 3.44 12.24
CA ARG A 83 -0.45 2.82 13.31
C ARG A 83 -0.50 1.31 13.17
N VAL A 84 -0.81 0.82 11.98
CA VAL A 84 -0.99 -0.61 11.78
C VAL A 84 0.33 -1.37 11.88
N ARG A 85 1.44 -0.75 11.52
CA ARG A 85 2.75 -1.39 11.59
C ARG A 85 3.16 -1.73 13.02
N LYS A 86 2.57 -1.07 14.00
CA LYS A 86 2.84 -1.38 15.41
C LYS A 86 2.30 -2.75 15.81
N VAL A 87 1.32 -3.27 15.09
CA VAL A 87 0.66 -4.54 15.43
C VAL A 87 0.85 -5.62 14.38
N VAL A 88 1.29 -5.28 13.16
CA VAL A 88 1.50 -6.28 12.10
C VAL A 88 2.96 -6.27 11.64
N LYS A 89 3.41 -7.45 11.17
CA LYS A 89 4.76 -7.62 10.63
C LYS A 89 4.74 -8.06 9.17
N VAL A 90 3.57 -8.35 8.62
CA VAL A 90 3.43 -8.77 7.23
C VAL A 90 4.03 -7.72 6.29
N PRO A 91 4.72 -8.14 5.20
CA PRO A 91 5.22 -7.18 4.22
C PRO A 91 4.08 -6.36 3.63
N LEU A 92 4.30 -5.05 3.55
CA LEU A 92 3.34 -4.09 3.00
C LEU A 92 4.02 -3.33 1.87
N VAL A 93 3.40 -3.33 0.69
CA VAL A 93 3.87 -2.55 -0.45
C VAL A 93 2.75 -1.63 -0.93
N PHE A 94 3.11 -0.42 -1.32
CA PHE A 94 2.15 0.47 -1.97
C PHE A 94 2.03 0.12 -3.44
N MET A 95 0.81 0.23 -3.97
CA MET A 95 0.58 0.25 -5.40
C MET A 95 -0.01 1.59 -5.76
N THR A 96 0.71 2.36 -6.59
CA THR A 96 0.31 3.70 -6.99
C THR A 96 0.92 4.03 -8.35
N TYR A 97 0.51 5.13 -8.94
CA TYR A 97 1.03 5.55 -10.24
C TYR A 97 2.13 6.58 -10.08
N ALA A 98 3.02 6.64 -11.08
CA ALA A 98 4.20 7.50 -11.02
C ALA A 98 3.84 8.97 -10.80
N ASN A 99 2.75 9.45 -11.41
CA ASN A 99 2.36 10.86 -11.25
C ASN A 99 1.89 11.18 -9.83
N VAL A 100 1.35 10.24 -9.09
CA VAL A 100 1.03 10.43 -7.66
C VAL A 100 2.32 10.66 -6.87
N VAL A 101 3.32 9.82 -7.13
CA VAL A 101 4.62 9.93 -6.46
C VAL A 101 5.32 11.22 -6.86
N PHE A 102 5.30 11.56 -8.15
CA PHE A 102 5.95 12.79 -8.64
C PHE A 102 5.28 14.05 -8.08
N SER A 103 3.94 14.08 -8.01
CA SER A 103 3.22 15.22 -7.44
C SER A 103 3.50 15.40 -5.96
N TYR A 104 3.64 14.31 -5.23
CA TYR A 104 3.98 14.35 -3.81
C TYR A 104 5.44 14.75 -3.60
N GLY A 105 6.31 14.39 -4.53
CA GLY A 105 7.76 14.52 -4.44
C GLY A 105 8.40 13.17 -4.21
N ILE A 106 9.22 12.73 -5.15
CA ILE A 106 9.79 11.37 -5.13
C ILE A 106 10.52 11.10 -3.82
N GLU A 107 11.39 12.02 -3.40
CA GLU A 107 12.19 11.83 -2.19
C GLU A 107 11.33 11.84 -0.93
N ARG A 108 10.36 12.76 -0.87
CA ARG A 108 9.41 12.84 0.25
C ARG A 108 8.56 11.58 0.35
N PHE A 109 8.08 11.10 -0.79
CA PHE A 109 7.24 9.91 -0.81
C PHE A 109 8.03 8.70 -0.31
N ALA A 110 9.22 8.49 -0.86
CA ALA A 110 10.06 7.36 -0.47
C ALA A 110 10.45 7.43 1.01
N ALA A 111 10.84 8.61 1.48
CA ALA A 111 11.23 8.78 2.87
C ALA A 111 10.06 8.55 3.83
N ASN A 112 8.90 9.11 3.52
CA ASN A 112 7.72 8.98 4.38
C ASN A 112 7.17 7.54 4.36
N ALA A 113 7.22 6.88 3.22
CA ALA A 113 6.81 5.49 3.11
C ALA A 113 7.73 4.58 3.94
N ALA A 114 9.04 4.78 3.83
CA ALA A 114 10.00 4.01 4.61
C ALA A 114 9.83 4.25 6.11
N GLU A 115 9.64 5.50 6.51
CA GLU A 115 9.42 5.86 7.92
C GLU A 115 8.13 5.25 8.45
N ALA A 116 7.09 5.17 7.64
CA ALA A 116 5.83 4.55 8.03
C ALA A 116 5.96 3.03 8.20
N GLY A 117 6.97 2.42 7.60
CA GLY A 117 7.20 0.98 7.71
C GLY A 117 6.83 0.19 6.46
N MET A 118 6.70 0.84 5.32
CA MET A 118 6.46 0.15 4.06
C MET A 118 7.72 -0.56 3.58
N ASP A 119 7.53 -1.64 2.84
CA ASP A 119 8.61 -2.48 2.37
C ASP A 119 8.94 -2.25 0.89
N GLY A 120 8.03 -1.64 0.15
CA GLY A 120 8.26 -1.36 -1.28
C GLY A 120 7.14 -0.54 -1.89
N ILE A 121 7.34 -0.17 -3.14
CA ILE A 121 6.35 0.56 -3.95
C ILE A 121 6.28 -0.12 -5.31
N ILE A 122 5.06 -0.44 -5.75
CA ILE A 122 4.82 -0.94 -7.09
C ILE A 122 4.25 0.20 -7.91
N LEU A 123 4.92 0.54 -9.01
CA LEU A 123 4.45 1.53 -9.97
C LEU A 123 4.06 0.76 -11.24
N PRO A 124 2.77 0.51 -11.48
CA PRO A 124 2.36 -0.30 -12.65
C PRO A 124 2.82 0.27 -13.98
N ASP A 125 3.00 1.59 -14.05
CA ASP A 125 3.48 2.28 -15.25
C ASP A 125 5.00 2.36 -15.32
N LEU A 126 5.72 1.89 -14.31
CA LEU A 126 7.18 1.84 -14.28
C LEU A 126 7.68 0.48 -13.80
N SER A 127 7.93 0.34 -12.48
CA SER A 127 8.50 -0.89 -11.94
C SER A 127 8.34 -0.95 -10.42
N LEU A 128 8.69 -2.09 -9.83
CA LEU A 128 8.77 -2.24 -8.38
C LEU A 128 10.03 -1.53 -7.87
N ILE A 129 9.84 -0.71 -6.84
CA ILE A 129 10.93 0.00 -6.17
C ILE A 129 11.00 -0.47 -4.72
N HIS A 130 12.16 -0.92 -4.28
CA HIS A 130 12.39 -1.30 -2.89
C HIS A 130 12.76 -0.08 -2.06
N ILE A 131 11.93 0.25 -1.09
CA ILE A 131 12.09 1.45 -0.27
C ILE A 131 13.27 1.34 0.68
N SER A 132 13.53 0.13 1.18
CA SER A 132 14.58 -0.09 2.18
C SER A 132 15.99 -0.11 1.59
N GLU A 133 16.13 -0.04 0.29
CA GLU A 133 17.44 0.01 -0.34
C GLU A 133 18.03 1.42 -0.22
N PRO A 134 19.29 1.53 0.23
CA PRO A 134 19.96 2.83 0.30
C PRO A 134 20.30 3.38 -1.08
#